data_dc86f0490afbe812ef73d59d826ef72a
#
_entry.id   dc86f0490afbe812ef73d59d826ef72a
#
_cell.length_a   1.000
_cell.length_b   1.000
_cell.length_c   1.000
_cell.angle_alpha   90.00
_cell.angle_beta   90.00
_cell.angle_gamma   90.00
#
_symmetry.space_group_name_H-M   'P 1'
#
loop_
_entity.id
_entity.type
_entity.pdbx_description
1 polymer ?
#
loop_
_entity_poly.entity_id
_entity_poly.type
_entity_poly.pdbx_seq_one_letter_code
_entity_poly.pdbx_strand_id
1 'polypeptide(L)'
;MCLSNNYIKGDVHVETRELLRSHSSVRKYTGEQISKETVIDLIETAQMAASSHFVQAYSVIWVTDADKKKKLGELSKNEFQFGTAGGSFLFCVDFKRLHVAGQMHGVDIVADSAENVLVGVADVSLFAQNFVIAAEAKGYGICYIGGARNNPKDISELFNLPEYVFPLFALTIGTPTKRNETKPRLPVAAVLHENEYNIEQYETLLPAYDATMENYYASRSSNQKMATWTKQMADFLVEQKRPFIKDFLASQGFTWK
;
A
#
# COMPACT_ATOMS: atom_id res chain seq x y z
N MET A 1 -26.44 -23.49 4.42
CA MET A 1 -26.65 -22.52 5.50
C MET A 1 -26.85 -21.15 4.83
N CYS A 2 -28.12 -20.69 4.74
CA CYS A 2 -28.44 -19.42 4.09
C CYS A 2 -27.90 -18.27 4.91
N LEU A 3 -27.08 -17.43 4.31
CA LEU A 3 -26.69 -16.12 4.86
C LEU A 3 -27.95 -15.25 4.85
N SER A 4 -28.48 -14.96 6.04
CA SER A 4 -29.59 -14.02 6.21
C SER A 4 -29.11 -12.60 5.89
N ASN A 5 -29.74 -11.97 4.89
CA ASN A 5 -29.58 -10.58 4.54
C ASN A 5 -30.09 -9.65 5.68
N ASN A 6 -29.23 -9.32 6.63
CA ASN A 6 -29.45 -8.19 7.52
C ASN A 6 -28.69 -6.98 7.01
N TYR A 7 -29.27 -6.26 6.04
CA TYR A 7 -28.76 -4.94 5.64
C TYR A 7 -29.05 -3.90 6.70
N ILE A 8 -28.00 -3.29 7.23
CA ILE A 8 -28.10 -2.14 8.13
C ILE A 8 -28.55 -0.93 7.29
N LYS A 9 -29.59 -0.27 7.74
CA LYS A 9 -30.15 0.94 7.12
C LYS A 9 -29.07 2.04 7.08
N GLY A 10 -28.57 2.40 5.88
CA GLY A 10 -27.67 3.54 5.69
C GLY A 10 -26.49 3.32 4.74
N ASP A 11 -26.15 2.08 4.39
CA ASP A 11 -25.03 1.82 3.49
C ASP A 11 -25.43 2.06 2.03
N VAL A 12 -24.74 2.99 1.38
CA VAL A 12 -24.81 3.16 -0.07
C VAL A 12 -24.14 1.96 -0.70
N HIS A 13 -24.90 1.08 -1.31
CA HIS A 13 -24.36 -0.09 -2.03
C HIS A 13 -23.67 0.37 -3.32
N VAL A 14 -22.34 0.50 -3.26
CA VAL A 14 -21.53 0.74 -4.45
C VAL A 14 -21.18 -0.60 -5.08
N GLU A 15 -21.43 -0.74 -6.38
CA GLU A 15 -21.04 -1.94 -7.11
C GLU A 15 -19.50 -2.06 -7.08
N THR A 16 -18.98 -3.25 -6.73
CA THR A 16 -17.54 -3.48 -6.47
C THR A 16 -16.65 -3.06 -7.65
N ARG A 17 -17.08 -3.31 -8.89
CA ARG A 17 -16.31 -2.93 -10.09
C ARG A 17 -16.24 -1.42 -10.27
N GLU A 18 -17.32 -0.72 -9.95
CA GLU A 18 -17.37 0.75 -10.00
C GLU A 18 -16.46 1.35 -8.92
N LEU A 19 -16.51 0.80 -7.70
CA LEU A 19 -15.60 1.19 -6.62
C LEU A 19 -14.14 1.08 -7.04
N LEU A 20 -13.73 -0.09 -7.53
CA LEU A 20 -12.36 -0.34 -7.97
C LEU A 20 -11.92 0.59 -9.12
N ARG A 21 -12.82 0.90 -10.06
CA ARG A 21 -12.55 1.79 -11.19
C ARG A 21 -12.50 3.27 -10.80
N SER A 22 -13.16 3.65 -9.70
CA SER A 22 -13.18 5.03 -9.20
C SER A 22 -11.95 5.40 -8.35
N HIS A 23 -11.06 4.44 -8.08
CA HIS A 23 -9.91 4.66 -7.20
C HIS A 23 -9.06 5.84 -7.61
N SER A 24 -8.82 6.75 -6.65
CA SER A 24 -7.84 7.83 -6.77
C SER A 24 -7.20 8.14 -5.41
N SER A 25 -5.88 8.23 -5.38
CA SER A 25 -5.16 8.57 -4.15
C SER A 25 -5.55 9.95 -3.62
N VAL A 26 -5.97 10.03 -2.37
CA VAL A 26 -6.32 11.26 -1.65
C VAL A 26 -5.15 11.66 -0.76
N ARG A 27 -4.72 12.93 -0.84
CA ARG A 27 -3.57 13.45 -0.11
C ARG A 27 -3.90 14.63 0.80
N LYS A 28 -5.20 14.99 0.92
CA LYS A 28 -5.69 16.05 1.80
C LYS A 28 -7.03 15.63 2.37
N TYR A 29 -7.10 15.62 3.69
CA TYR A 29 -8.26 15.16 4.44
C TYR A 29 -8.83 16.29 5.30
N THR A 30 -10.01 16.08 5.86
CA THR A 30 -10.67 17.06 6.76
C THR A 30 -10.04 17.14 8.15
N GLY A 31 -9.26 16.13 8.54
CA GLY A 31 -8.72 16.00 9.91
C GLY A 31 -9.66 15.26 10.87
N GLU A 32 -10.87 14.93 10.44
CA GLU A 32 -11.81 14.13 11.23
C GLU A 32 -11.22 12.75 11.56
N GLN A 33 -11.19 12.41 12.85
CA GLN A 33 -10.57 11.17 13.31
C GLN A 33 -11.48 9.96 13.01
N ILE A 34 -10.85 8.84 12.69
CA ILE A 34 -11.56 7.58 12.46
C ILE A 34 -11.72 6.86 13.80
N SER A 35 -12.93 6.34 14.06
CA SER A 35 -13.21 5.62 15.31
C SER A 35 -12.45 4.29 15.37
N LYS A 36 -12.23 3.81 16.61
CA LYS A 36 -11.59 2.52 16.85
C LYS A 36 -12.40 1.37 16.26
N GLU A 37 -13.70 1.45 16.34
CA GLU A 37 -14.65 0.46 15.80
C GLU A 37 -14.49 0.36 14.27
N THR A 38 -14.41 1.50 13.60
CA THR A 38 -14.13 1.55 12.15
C THR A 38 -12.80 0.92 11.82
N VAL A 39 -11.74 1.23 12.58
CA VAL A 39 -10.41 0.63 12.34
C VAL A 39 -10.45 -0.88 12.51
N ILE A 40 -11.11 -1.41 13.55
CA ILE A 40 -11.24 -2.84 13.78
C ILE A 40 -11.97 -3.50 12.61
N ASP A 41 -13.12 -2.97 12.18
CA ASP A 41 -13.89 -3.50 11.06
C ASP A 41 -13.09 -3.51 9.74
N LEU A 42 -12.30 -2.46 9.48
CA LEU A 42 -11.41 -2.43 8.32
C LEU A 42 -10.31 -3.51 8.39
N ILE A 43 -9.74 -3.75 9.57
CA ILE A 43 -8.72 -4.79 9.76
C ILE A 43 -9.34 -6.19 9.61
N GLU A 44 -10.49 -6.47 10.23
CA GLU A 44 -11.18 -7.76 10.12
C GLU A 44 -11.55 -8.06 8.66
N THR A 45 -12.05 -7.05 7.94
CA THR A 45 -12.34 -7.18 6.51
C THR A 45 -11.07 -7.43 5.69
N ALA A 46 -9.99 -6.74 6.00
CA ALA A 46 -8.70 -6.90 5.31
C ALA A 46 -8.08 -8.29 5.52
N GLN A 47 -8.28 -8.89 6.69
CA GLN A 47 -7.79 -10.24 7.01
C GLN A 47 -8.38 -11.36 6.14
N MET A 48 -9.46 -11.06 5.41
CA MET A 48 -10.03 -12.00 4.42
C MET A 48 -9.22 -12.06 3.12
N ALA A 49 -8.10 -11.36 3.02
CA ALA A 49 -7.17 -11.47 1.91
C ALA A 49 -6.54 -12.87 1.85
N ALA A 50 -6.20 -13.31 0.63
CA ALA A 50 -5.40 -14.51 0.46
C ALA A 50 -4.00 -14.32 1.08
N SER A 51 -3.44 -15.41 1.60
CA SER A 51 -2.09 -15.44 2.14
C SER A 51 -1.38 -16.71 1.67
N SER A 52 -0.10 -16.64 1.32
CA SER A 52 0.67 -17.79 0.88
C SER A 52 0.72 -18.84 2.00
N HIS A 53 0.29 -20.08 1.71
CA HIS A 53 0.20 -21.16 2.71
C HIS A 53 -0.45 -20.76 4.04
N PHE A 54 -1.26 -19.73 4.03
CA PHE A 54 -1.93 -19.16 5.20
C PHE A 54 -0.96 -18.63 6.29
N VAL A 55 0.25 -18.19 5.89
CA VAL A 55 1.28 -17.70 6.81
C VAL A 55 0.93 -16.36 7.46
N GLN A 56 0.12 -15.53 6.80
CA GLN A 56 -0.33 -14.23 7.30
C GLN A 56 0.85 -13.36 7.81
N ALA A 57 1.88 -13.23 6.95
CA ALA A 57 3.15 -12.57 7.27
C ALA A 57 3.05 -11.03 7.29
N TYR A 58 2.04 -10.50 7.98
CA TYR A 58 1.79 -9.06 8.07
C TYR A 58 1.42 -8.61 9.48
N SER A 59 1.82 -7.38 9.82
CA SER A 59 1.33 -6.63 10.98
C SER A 59 1.04 -5.18 10.59
N VAL A 60 0.10 -4.57 11.28
CA VAL A 60 -0.28 -3.17 11.08
C VAL A 60 -0.19 -2.43 12.41
N ILE A 61 0.51 -1.30 12.40
CA ILE A 61 0.54 -0.38 13.54
C ILE A 61 -0.38 0.78 13.24
N TRP A 62 -1.44 0.92 14.01
CA TRP A 62 -2.28 2.11 14.01
C TRP A 62 -1.62 3.21 14.84
N VAL A 63 -1.21 4.29 14.18
CA VAL A 63 -0.46 5.38 14.80
C VAL A 63 -1.42 6.42 15.36
N THR A 64 -1.73 6.34 16.64
CA THR A 64 -2.63 7.27 17.36
C THR A 64 -1.89 8.35 18.14
N ASP A 65 -0.64 8.10 18.52
CA ASP A 65 0.21 9.07 19.20
C ASP A 65 0.61 10.20 18.24
N ALA A 66 0.36 11.45 18.64
CA ALA A 66 0.54 12.63 17.79
C ALA A 66 2.01 12.88 17.43
N ASP A 67 2.94 12.64 18.38
CA ASP A 67 4.37 12.87 18.17
C ASP A 67 4.94 11.79 17.25
N LYS A 68 4.55 10.53 17.44
CA LYS A 68 4.92 9.43 16.54
C LYS A 68 4.34 9.63 15.13
N LYS A 69 3.09 10.09 15.02
CA LYS A 69 2.45 10.43 13.73
C LYS A 69 3.22 11.55 13.01
N LYS A 70 3.57 12.61 13.72
CA LYS A 70 4.38 13.72 13.19
C LYS A 70 5.75 13.21 12.74
N LYS A 71 6.43 12.44 13.58
CA LYS A 71 7.76 11.89 13.27
C LYS A 71 7.74 10.93 12.08
N LEU A 72 6.72 10.09 11.95
CA LEU A 72 6.52 9.24 10.77
C LEU A 72 6.33 10.09 9.51
N GLY A 73 5.59 11.20 9.59
CA GLY A 73 5.44 12.17 8.51
C GLY A 73 6.78 12.74 8.05
N GLU A 74 7.60 13.22 8.97
CA GLU A 74 8.94 13.76 8.72
C GLU A 74 9.86 12.72 8.06
N LEU A 75 9.98 11.53 8.65
CA LEU A 75 10.85 10.45 8.15
C LEU A 75 10.43 9.95 6.77
N SER A 76 9.14 9.95 6.47
CA SER A 76 8.60 9.55 5.18
C SER A 76 8.52 10.69 4.15
N LYS A 77 8.81 11.94 4.54
CA LYS A 77 8.67 13.18 3.74
C LYS A 77 7.23 13.38 3.24
N ASN A 78 6.27 13.20 4.14
CA ASN A 78 4.84 13.33 3.85
C ASN A 78 4.06 13.99 5.00
N GLU A 79 4.66 14.99 5.67
CA GLU A 79 4.16 15.66 6.87
C GLU A 79 2.74 16.16 6.69
N PHE A 80 2.45 16.79 5.55
CA PHE A 80 1.13 17.35 5.27
C PHE A 80 0.04 16.28 5.22
N GLN A 81 0.32 15.14 4.59
CA GLN A 81 -0.66 14.05 4.49
C GLN A 81 -0.96 13.45 5.86
N PHE A 82 0.08 13.16 6.66
CA PHE A 82 -0.09 12.66 8.02
C PHE A 82 -0.77 13.68 8.92
N GLY A 83 -0.43 14.97 8.80
CA GLY A 83 -1.01 16.04 9.60
C GLY A 83 -2.53 16.22 9.40
N THR A 84 -3.04 15.91 8.20
CA THR A 84 -4.47 16.05 7.87
C THR A 84 -5.24 14.74 7.92
N ALA A 85 -4.57 13.59 8.02
CA ALA A 85 -5.23 12.29 8.02
C ALA A 85 -6.04 12.01 9.28
N GLY A 86 -7.22 11.42 9.12
CA GLY A 86 -8.06 10.92 10.20
C GLY A 86 -7.54 9.63 10.83
N GLY A 87 -6.78 8.83 10.07
CA GLY A 87 -6.07 7.65 10.53
C GLY A 87 -4.74 7.50 9.80
N SER A 88 -3.74 6.96 10.50
CA SER A 88 -2.40 6.70 9.97
C SER A 88 -1.94 5.31 10.37
N PHE A 89 -1.44 4.54 9.43
CA PHE A 89 -1.08 3.14 9.61
C PHE A 89 0.30 2.86 9.04
N LEU A 90 1.07 2.02 9.72
CA LEU A 90 2.32 1.46 9.23
C LEU A 90 2.11 -0.04 8.97
N PHE A 91 2.24 -0.45 7.73
CA PHE A 91 2.12 -1.85 7.30
C PHE A 91 3.51 -2.47 7.25
N CYS A 92 3.66 -3.58 7.96
CA CYS A 92 4.94 -4.26 8.14
C CYS A 92 4.87 -5.69 7.62
N VAL A 93 5.93 -6.15 6.98
CA VAL A 93 6.21 -7.58 6.86
C VAL A 93 6.58 -8.10 8.23
N ASP A 94 6.00 -9.22 8.65
CA ASP A 94 6.14 -9.77 10.00
C ASP A 94 6.31 -11.30 9.97
N PHE A 95 7.55 -11.74 10.13
CA PHE A 95 7.91 -13.14 10.37
C PHE A 95 8.18 -13.43 11.86
N LYS A 96 8.13 -12.41 12.73
CA LYS A 96 8.36 -12.60 14.18
C LYS A 96 7.30 -13.49 14.81
N ARG A 97 6.04 -13.32 14.40
CA ARG A 97 4.94 -14.17 14.86
C ARG A 97 5.18 -15.64 14.49
N LEU A 98 5.67 -15.91 13.29
CA LEU A 98 6.00 -17.25 12.81
C LEU A 98 7.22 -17.82 13.54
N HIS A 99 8.23 -16.98 13.84
CA HIS A 99 9.36 -17.38 14.68
C HIS A 99 8.90 -17.81 16.08
N VAL A 100 8.00 -17.04 16.70
CA VAL A 100 7.41 -17.42 18.01
C VAL A 100 6.64 -18.74 17.89
N ALA A 101 5.87 -18.94 16.82
CA ALA A 101 5.17 -20.21 16.58
C ALA A 101 6.15 -21.38 16.45
N GLY A 102 7.28 -21.22 15.74
CA GLY A 102 8.35 -22.22 15.68
C GLY A 102 8.90 -22.57 17.06
N GLN A 103 9.23 -21.55 17.86
CA GLN A 103 9.73 -21.74 19.23
C GLN A 103 8.74 -22.52 20.13
N MET A 104 7.42 -22.30 19.98
CA MET A 104 6.40 -23.07 20.72
C MET A 104 6.44 -24.58 20.42
N HIS A 105 7.00 -24.96 19.28
CA HIS A 105 7.15 -26.35 18.83
C HIS A 105 8.59 -26.85 18.86
N GLY A 106 9.53 -26.07 19.42
CA GLY A 106 10.96 -26.42 19.49
C GLY A 106 11.65 -26.50 18.13
N VAL A 107 11.19 -25.71 17.16
CA VAL A 107 11.69 -25.67 15.77
C VAL A 107 12.20 -24.28 15.45
N ASP A 108 13.40 -24.20 14.88
CA ASP A 108 13.93 -22.96 14.31
C ASP A 108 13.39 -22.80 12.89
N ILE A 109 12.70 -21.69 12.66
CA ILE A 109 12.21 -21.37 11.30
C ILE A 109 13.29 -20.64 10.50
N VAL A 110 13.31 -20.87 9.20
CA VAL A 110 14.14 -20.12 8.25
C VAL A 110 13.35 -18.88 7.79
N ALA A 111 13.47 -17.76 8.52
CA ALA A 111 12.79 -16.51 8.16
C ALA A 111 13.58 -15.69 7.14
N ASP A 112 14.87 -15.91 6.97
CA ASP A 112 15.84 -15.04 6.31
C ASP A 112 16.06 -15.33 4.79
N SER A 113 15.15 -16.06 4.16
CA SER A 113 15.25 -16.34 2.71
C SER A 113 14.66 -15.23 1.85
N ALA A 114 15.15 -15.10 0.61
CA ALA A 114 14.56 -14.19 -0.38
C ALA A 114 13.09 -14.53 -0.66
N GLU A 115 12.74 -15.83 -0.69
CA GLU A 115 11.37 -16.32 -0.85
C GLU A 115 10.45 -15.75 0.24
N ASN A 116 10.88 -15.79 1.51
CA ASN A 116 10.07 -15.28 2.62
C ASN A 116 9.85 -13.77 2.54
N VAL A 117 10.82 -13.01 2.04
CA VAL A 117 10.61 -11.58 1.78
C VAL A 117 9.56 -11.36 0.70
N LEU A 118 9.59 -12.14 -0.39
CA LEU A 118 8.57 -12.06 -1.46
C LEU A 118 7.19 -12.44 -0.92
N VAL A 119 7.10 -13.53 -0.16
CA VAL A 119 5.85 -13.96 0.50
C VAL A 119 5.32 -12.86 1.42
N GLY A 120 6.15 -12.31 2.29
CA GLY A 120 5.74 -11.24 3.21
C GLY A 120 5.29 -9.97 2.49
N VAL A 121 5.98 -9.56 1.43
CA VAL A 121 5.59 -8.41 0.61
C VAL A 121 4.26 -8.66 -0.09
N ALA A 122 4.04 -9.86 -0.64
CA ALA A 122 2.77 -10.24 -1.27
C ALA A 122 1.63 -10.21 -0.25
N ASP A 123 1.79 -10.87 0.88
CA ASP A 123 0.78 -10.95 1.95
C ASP A 123 0.37 -9.57 2.46
N VAL A 124 1.35 -8.72 2.80
CA VAL A 124 1.08 -7.33 3.24
C VAL A 124 0.34 -6.54 2.16
N SER A 125 0.72 -6.72 0.88
CA SER A 125 0.12 -5.96 -0.22
C SER A 125 -1.33 -6.38 -0.49
N LEU A 126 -1.63 -7.69 -0.44
CA LEU A 126 -2.99 -8.22 -0.58
C LEU A 126 -3.88 -7.77 0.58
N PHE A 127 -3.39 -7.91 1.82
CA PHE A 127 -4.08 -7.42 3.02
C PHE A 127 -4.36 -5.91 2.93
N ALA A 128 -3.36 -5.10 2.59
CA ALA A 128 -3.50 -3.66 2.51
C ALA A 128 -4.47 -3.24 1.39
N GLN A 129 -4.52 -3.97 0.27
CA GLN A 129 -5.46 -3.66 -0.80
C GLN A 129 -6.91 -3.95 -0.37
N ASN A 130 -7.17 -5.04 0.38
CA ASN A 130 -8.48 -5.28 0.97
C ASN A 130 -8.87 -4.16 1.96
N PHE A 131 -7.94 -3.73 2.82
CA PHE A 131 -8.14 -2.59 3.73
C PHE A 131 -8.54 -1.33 2.97
N VAL A 132 -7.86 -1.04 1.86
CA VAL A 132 -8.15 0.12 1.00
C VAL A 132 -9.54 0.02 0.38
N ILE A 133 -9.90 -1.12 -0.18
CA ILE A 133 -11.22 -1.34 -0.78
C ILE A 133 -12.33 -1.16 0.27
N ALA A 134 -12.17 -1.74 1.47
CA ALA A 134 -13.11 -1.59 2.56
C ALA A 134 -13.25 -0.12 3.02
N ALA A 135 -12.13 0.61 3.09
CA ALA A 135 -12.11 2.02 3.45
C ALA A 135 -12.81 2.90 2.39
N GLU A 136 -12.52 2.66 1.11
CA GLU A 136 -13.14 3.39 0.01
C GLU A 136 -14.64 3.09 -0.12
N ALA A 137 -15.06 1.85 0.17
CA ALA A 137 -16.48 1.47 0.24
C ALA A 137 -17.25 2.24 1.34
N LYS A 138 -16.56 2.61 2.43
CA LYS A 138 -17.12 3.48 3.50
C LYS A 138 -17.03 4.99 3.17
N GLY A 139 -16.56 5.36 1.98
CA GLY A 139 -16.45 6.75 1.56
C GLY A 139 -15.14 7.44 1.96
N TYR A 140 -14.22 6.77 2.62
CA TYR A 140 -12.92 7.35 2.94
C TYR A 140 -12.04 7.53 1.69
N GLY A 141 -11.09 8.47 1.77
CA GLY A 141 -9.98 8.57 0.84
C GLY A 141 -8.75 7.93 1.45
N ILE A 142 -7.87 7.40 0.62
CA ILE A 142 -6.63 6.74 1.06
C ILE A 142 -5.41 7.21 0.26
N CYS A 143 -4.23 7.05 0.84
CA CYS A 143 -2.98 7.15 0.11
C CYS A 143 -1.92 6.21 0.67
N TYR A 144 -1.36 5.37 -0.19
CA TYR A 144 -0.15 4.60 0.11
C TYR A 144 1.09 5.52 0.16
N ILE A 145 1.92 5.35 1.17
CA ILE A 145 3.13 6.15 1.39
C ILE A 145 4.36 5.24 1.42
N GLY A 146 4.94 5.02 0.25
CA GLY A 146 6.21 4.30 0.10
C GLY A 146 7.40 5.05 0.70
N GLY A 147 7.22 6.32 1.08
CA GLY A 147 8.20 7.13 1.80
C GLY A 147 8.62 6.54 3.15
N ALA A 148 7.83 5.63 3.73
CA ALA A 148 8.23 4.86 4.90
C ALA A 148 9.57 4.10 4.72
N ARG A 149 9.97 3.81 3.47
CA ARG A 149 11.26 3.21 3.16
C ARG A 149 12.38 4.22 2.90
N ASN A 150 12.17 5.51 3.14
CA ASN A 150 13.23 6.52 3.03
C ASN A 150 14.19 6.46 4.24
N ASN A 151 13.64 6.22 5.43
CA ASN A 151 14.36 6.10 6.69
C ASN A 151 13.84 4.87 7.46
N PRO A 152 14.01 3.64 6.92
CA PRO A 152 13.35 2.46 7.47
C PRO A 152 13.92 2.06 8.83
N LYS A 153 15.19 2.33 9.10
CA LYS A 153 15.84 2.10 10.41
C LYS A 153 15.21 2.97 11.49
N ASP A 154 15.16 4.29 11.26
CA ASP A 154 14.61 5.24 12.24
C ASP A 154 13.11 4.98 12.48
N ILE A 155 12.37 4.54 11.45
CA ILE A 155 10.97 4.13 11.61
C ILE A 155 10.86 2.84 12.40
N SER A 156 11.75 1.87 12.18
CA SER A 156 11.78 0.64 13.00
C SER A 156 12.05 0.94 14.47
N GLU A 157 13.00 1.82 14.77
CA GLU A 157 13.30 2.29 16.12
C GLU A 157 12.11 3.06 16.73
N LEU A 158 11.47 3.98 15.98
CA LEU A 158 10.32 4.76 16.43
C LEU A 158 9.14 3.88 16.90
N PHE A 159 8.95 2.74 16.23
CA PHE A 159 7.86 1.81 16.52
C PHE A 159 8.30 0.52 17.23
N ASN A 160 9.56 0.43 17.65
CA ASN A 160 10.15 -0.74 18.33
C ASN A 160 9.92 -2.04 17.54
N LEU A 161 10.14 -2.00 16.22
CA LEU A 161 10.00 -3.19 15.38
C LEU A 161 11.12 -4.19 15.74
N PRO A 162 10.77 -5.45 16.08
CA PRO A 162 11.76 -6.46 16.40
C PRO A 162 12.44 -7.02 15.14
N GLU A 163 13.46 -7.83 15.33
CA GLU A 163 14.02 -8.68 14.27
C GLU A 163 12.92 -9.50 13.58
N TYR A 164 13.06 -9.72 12.29
CA TYR A 164 12.08 -10.35 11.38
C TYR A 164 10.82 -9.54 11.13
N VAL A 165 10.84 -8.22 11.44
CA VAL A 165 9.77 -7.28 11.10
C VAL A 165 10.36 -6.06 10.42
N PHE A 166 9.80 -5.63 9.29
CA PHE A 166 10.22 -4.39 8.64
C PHE A 166 9.06 -3.60 8.05
N PRO A 167 9.17 -2.24 8.02
CA PRO A 167 8.12 -1.39 7.48
C PRO A 167 8.13 -1.46 5.94
N LEU A 168 7.00 -1.85 5.35
CA LEU A 168 6.87 -1.92 3.89
C LEU A 168 6.38 -0.60 3.32
N PHE A 169 5.30 -0.07 3.84
CA PHE A 169 4.75 1.25 3.52
C PHE A 169 3.85 1.74 4.65
N ALA A 170 3.63 3.04 4.68
CA ALA A 170 2.55 3.60 5.49
C ALA A 170 1.30 3.86 4.62
N LEU A 171 0.17 4.07 5.27
CA LEU A 171 -1.09 4.42 4.64
C LEU A 171 -1.79 5.47 5.48
N THR A 172 -2.26 6.53 4.81
CA THR A 172 -3.15 7.53 5.40
C THR A 172 -4.57 7.34 4.90
N ILE A 173 -5.53 7.55 5.78
CA ILE A 173 -6.97 7.43 5.50
C ILE A 173 -7.71 8.58 6.16
N GLY A 174 -8.82 9.00 5.58
CA GLY A 174 -9.70 10.02 6.18
C GLY A 174 -10.79 10.49 5.22
N THR A 175 -11.67 11.35 5.72
CA THR A 175 -12.68 12.02 4.92
C THR A 175 -11.97 12.96 3.92
N PRO A 176 -12.12 12.74 2.60
CA PRO A 176 -11.41 13.56 1.61
C PRO A 176 -11.98 14.97 1.54
N THR A 177 -11.13 16.00 1.49
CA THR A 177 -11.59 17.38 1.18
C THR A 177 -11.95 17.54 -0.30
N LYS A 178 -11.32 16.73 -1.17
CA LYS A 178 -11.58 16.64 -2.61
C LYS A 178 -11.09 15.28 -3.09
N ARG A 179 -11.86 14.64 -3.99
CA ARG A 179 -11.38 13.47 -4.74
C ARG A 179 -10.69 13.94 -6.02
N ASN A 180 -9.60 13.29 -6.35
CA ASN A 180 -8.89 13.52 -7.60
C ASN A 180 -9.61 12.78 -8.74
N GLU A 181 -9.37 13.24 -9.97
CA GLU A 181 -9.79 12.52 -11.17
C GLU A 181 -9.06 11.17 -11.26
N THR A 182 -9.75 10.17 -11.81
CA THR A 182 -9.16 8.86 -12.04
C THR A 182 -8.07 8.97 -13.12
N LYS A 183 -6.89 8.49 -12.80
CA LYS A 183 -5.76 8.50 -13.72
C LYS A 183 -5.86 7.33 -14.69
N PRO A 184 -5.72 7.54 -16.01
CA PRO A 184 -5.69 6.45 -17.00
C PRO A 184 -4.65 5.39 -16.63
N ARG A 185 -4.96 4.12 -16.90
CA ARG A 185 -4.04 2.99 -16.76
C ARG A 185 -3.51 2.60 -18.13
N LEU A 186 -2.43 1.82 -18.15
CA LEU A 186 -1.95 1.16 -19.36
C LEU A 186 -3.10 0.41 -20.05
N PRO A 187 -3.14 0.35 -21.40
CA PRO A 187 -4.12 -0.46 -22.09
C PRO A 187 -3.99 -1.93 -21.71
N VAL A 188 -5.10 -2.65 -21.70
CA VAL A 188 -5.12 -4.06 -21.29
C VAL A 188 -4.09 -4.89 -22.06
N ALA A 189 -3.95 -4.67 -23.36
CA ALA A 189 -2.97 -5.35 -24.19
C ALA A 189 -1.51 -5.15 -23.75
N ALA A 190 -1.17 -4.08 -23.03
CA ALA A 190 0.16 -3.87 -22.50
C ALA A 190 0.42 -4.62 -21.16
N VAL A 191 -0.58 -5.30 -20.63
CA VAL A 191 -0.52 -6.00 -19.33
C VAL A 191 -0.86 -7.48 -19.48
N LEU A 192 -1.81 -7.80 -20.40
CA LEU A 192 -2.27 -9.17 -20.64
C LEU A 192 -1.51 -9.76 -21.82
N HIS A 193 -0.80 -10.85 -21.55
CA HIS A 193 -0.15 -11.68 -22.56
C HIS A 193 -0.81 -13.04 -22.57
N GLU A 194 -1.13 -13.57 -23.76
CA GLU A 194 -1.74 -14.89 -23.92
C GLU A 194 -0.65 -15.93 -24.19
N ASN A 195 -0.58 -16.95 -23.36
CA ASN A 195 0.35 -18.07 -23.36
C ASN A 195 1.83 -17.69 -23.15
N GLU A 196 2.36 -16.66 -23.80
CA GLU A 196 3.75 -16.24 -23.74
C GLU A 196 3.88 -14.71 -23.69
N TYR A 197 5.02 -14.25 -23.18
CA TYR A 197 5.32 -12.82 -23.07
C TYR A 197 5.66 -12.25 -24.44
N ASN A 198 4.91 -11.23 -24.90
CA ASN A 198 5.13 -10.54 -26.16
C ASN A 198 5.65 -9.11 -25.91
N ILE A 199 6.92 -8.85 -26.21
CA ILE A 199 7.55 -7.54 -26.09
C ILE A 199 7.25 -6.60 -27.28
N GLU A 200 6.99 -7.14 -28.48
CA GLU A 200 6.84 -6.35 -29.71
C GLU A 200 5.65 -5.41 -29.64
N GLN A 201 4.59 -5.80 -28.92
CA GLN A 201 3.41 -4.97 -28.71
C GLN A 201 3.70 -3.59 -28.06
N TYR A 202 4.80 -3.46 -27.32
CA TYR A 202 5.15 -2.21 -26.66
C TYR A 202 5.57 -1.10 -27.60
N GLU A 203 6.09 -1.40 -28.81
CA GLU A 203 6.49 -0.41 -29.80
C GLU A 203 5.33 0.48 -30.25
N THR A 204 4.12 -0.05 -30.26
CA THR A 204 2.90 0.69 -30.61
C THR A 204 2.08 1.15 -29.41
N LEU A 205 1.98 0.31 -28.37
CA LEU A 205 1.12 0.59 -27.22
C LEU A 205 1.66 1.70 -26.32
N LEU A 206 2.98 1.78 -26.12
CA LEU A 206 3.56 2.79 -25.24
C LEU A 206 3.45 4.20 -25.79
N PRO A 207 3.74 4.48 -27.08
CA PRO A 207 3.49 5.81 -27.66
C PRO A 207 2.02 6.21 -27.62
N ALA A 208 1.08 5.29 -27.88
CA ALA A 208 -0.36 5.57 -27.80
C ALA A 208 -0.80 5.89 -26.35
N TYR A 209 -0.21 5.21 -25.37
CA TYR A 209 -0.48 5.53 -23.97
C TYR A 209 0.16 6.87 -23.55
N ASP A 210 1.32 7.21 -24.08
CA ASP A 210 1.94 8.53 -23.84
C ASP A 210 1.02 9.66 -24.33
N ALA A 211 0.44 9.56 -25.50
CA ALA A 211 -0.54 10.52 -25.99
C ALA A 211 -1.77 10.62 -25.08
N THR A 212 -2.26 9.48 -24.57
CA THR A 212 -3.34 9.45 -23.58
C THR A 212 -2.97 10.20 -22.30
N MET A 213 -1.74 10.02 -21.81
CA MET A 213 -1.26 10.67 -20.61
C MET A 213 -1.00 12.16 -20.77
N GLU A 214 -0.53 12.61 -21.92
CA GLU A 214 -0.41 14.03 -22.25
C GLU A 214 -1.77 14.72 -22.23
N ASN A 215 -2.78 14.14 -22.89
CA ASN A 215 -4.14 14.65 -22.88
C ASN A 215 -4.72 14.70 -21.44
N TYR A 216 -4.52 13.66 -20.67
CA TYR A 216 -4.94 13.64 -19.25
C TYR A 216 -4.28 14.77 -18.44
N TYR A 217 -2.97 14.97 -18.57
CA TYR A 217 -2.28 16.03 -17.82
C TYR A 217 -2.66 17.42 -18.29
N ALA A 218 -2.94 17.61 -19.59
CA ALA A 218 -3.39 18.88 -20.14
C ALA A 218 -4.82 19.25 -19.68
N SER A 219 -5.71 18.26 -19.54
CA SER A 219 -7.12 18.48 -19.15
C SER A 219 -7.34 18.67 -17.64
N ARG A 220 -6.34 18.41 -16.80
CA ARG A 220 -6.49 18.51 -15.33
C ARG A 220 -6.81 19.92 -14.86
N SER A 221 -7.66 20.02 -13.85
CA SER A 221 -8.01 21.31 -13.20
C SER A 221 -6.84 21.89 -12.34
N SER A 222 -5.83 21.08 -12.02
CA SER A 222 -4.65 21.49 -11.24
C SER A 222 -3.46 20.59 -11.52
N ASN A 223 -2.24 21.10 -11.29
CA ASN A 223 -0.98 20.40 -11.57
C ASN A 223 -0.88 19.92 -13.03
N GLN A 224 -1.30 20.77 -13.97
CA GLN A 224 -1.08 20.55 -15.38
C GLN A 224 0.41 20.44 -15.67
N LYS A 225 0.80 19.52 -16.51
CA LYS A 225 2.18 19.35 -16.97
C LYS A 225 2.22 18.72 -18.36
N MET A 226 3.26 19.02 -19.11
CA MET A 226 3.57 18.29 -20.34
C MET A 226 4.49 17.13 -19.97
N ALA A 227 3.95 15.93 -19.89
CA ALA A 227 4.73 14.77 -19.48
C ALA A 227 4.10 13.48 -19.99
N THR A 228 4.90 12.66 -20.64
CA THR A 228 4.54 11.29 -21.03
C THR A 228 4.82 10.31 -19.89
N TRP A 229 4.20 9.14 -19.96
CA TRP A 229 4.46 8.09 -18.97
C TRP A 229 5.85 7.48 -19.17
N THR A 230 6.23 7.19 -20.42
CA THR A 230 7.53 6.58 -20.74
C THR A 230 8.69 7.45 -20.27
N LYS A 231 8.65 8.75 -20.56
CA LYS A 231 9.69 9.70 -20.12
C LYS A 231 9.77 9.78 -18.59
N GLN A 232 8.60 9.87 -17.91
CA GLN A 232 8.58 9.91 -16.45
C GLN A 232 9.17 8.62 -15.83
N MET A 233 8.88 7.44 -16.40
CA MET A 233 9.41 6.18 -15.87
C MET A 233 10.90 6.03 -16.15
N ALA A 234 11.38 6.43 -17.33
CA ALA A 234 12.80 6.47 -17.64
C ALA A 234 13.56 7.36 -16.63
N ASP A 235 13.10 8.61 -16.43
CA ASP A 235 13.73 9.54 -15.49
C ASP A 235 13.65 9.04 -14.03
N PHE A 236 12.57 8.37 -13.66
CA PHE A 236 12.43 7.82 -12.31
C PHE A 236 13.34 6.64 -12.04
N LEU A 237 13.60 5.81 -13.05
CA LEU A 237 14.34 4.55 -12.91
C LEU A 237 15.81 4.64 -13.30
N VAL A 238 16.28 5.79 -13.83
CA VAL A 238 17.70 5.99 -14.23
C VAL A 238 18.65 5.85 -13.04
N GLU A 239 18.20 6.16 -11.83
CA GLU A 239 18.98 6.04 -10.62
C GLU A 239 18.41 4.98 -9.68
N GLN A 240 19.30 4.24 -9.01
CA GLN A 240 18.89 3.30 -7.98
C GLN A 240 18.23 4.06 -6.81
N LYS A 241 16.98 3.72 -6.53
CA LYS A 241 16.26 4.29 -5.38
C LYS A 241 16.55 3.45 -4.13
N ARG A 242 16.89 4.14 -3.03
CA ARG A 242 17.13 3.52 -1.72
C ARG A 242 18.17 2.39 -1.77
N PRO A 243 19.42 2.66 -2.18
CA PRO A 243 20.45 1.63 -2.32
C PRO A 243 20.75 0.88 -1.02
N PHE A 244 20.47 1.50 0.13
CA PHE A 244 20.66 0.96 1.48
C PHE A 244 19.61 -0.08 1.90
N ILE A 245 18.56 -0.32 1.10
CA ILE A 245 17.43 -1.16 1.54
C ILE A 245 17.86 -2.62 1.79
N LYS A 246 18.82 -3.12 1.02
CA LYS A 246 19.37 -4.49 1.19
C LYS A 246 20.04 -4.62 2.57
N ASP A 247 20.91 -3.67 2.92
CA ASP A 247 21.64 -3.68 4.19
C ASP A 247 20.68 -3.49 5.37
N PHE A 248 19.67 -2.65 5.20
CA PHE A 248 18.61 -2.51 6.19
C PHE A 248 17.87 -3.83 6.41
N LEU A 249 17.44 -4.52 5.36
CA LEU A 249 16.75 -5.80 5.49
C LEU A 249 17.64 -6.86 6.15
N ALA A 250 18.93 -6.89 5.81
CA ALA A 250 19.90 -7.76 6.48
C ALA A 250 19.99 -7.45 7.98
N SER A 251 19.97 -6.17 8.39
CA SER A 251 19.96 -5.76 9.80
C SER A 251 18.68 -6.14 10.54
N GLN A 252 17.58 -6.41 9.80
CA GLN A 252 16.32 -6.92 10.35
C GLN A 252 16.23 -8.46 10.31
N GLY A 253 17.34 -9.16 10.05
CA GLY A 253 17.41 -10.61 10.05
C GLY A 253 17.16 -11.27 8.68
N PHE A 254 16.98 -10.51 7.61
CA PHE A 254 16.77 -11.02 6.24
C PHE A 254 18.09 -11.00 5.46
N THR A 255 18.96 -11.99 5.71
CA THR A 255 20.34 -12.03 5.20
C THR A 255 20.49 -12.67 3.83
N TRP A 256 19.40 -13.16 3.23
CA TRP A 256 19.36 -13.77 1.90
C TRP A 256 20.21 -15.06 1.77
N LYS A 257 20.19 -15.90 2.79
CA LYS A 257 20.82 -17.23 2.76
C LYS A 257 20.05 -18.21 1.88
#